data_1d068e3b34f97e437f390427b4f1eb72
#
_entry.id   1d068e3b34f97e437f390427b4f1eb72
#
_cell.length_a   1.000
_cell.length_b   1.000
_cell.length_c   1.000
_cell.angle_alpha   90.00
_cell.angle_beta   90.00
_cell.angle_gamma   90.00
#
_symmetry.space_group_name_H-M   'P 1'
#
loop_
_entity.id
_entity.type
_entity.pdbx_description
1 polymer ?
#
loop_
_entity_poly.entity_id
_entity_poly.type
_entity_poly.pdbx_seq_one_letter_code
_entity_poly.pdbx_strand_id
1 'polypeptide(L)'
;MLLALFPSLSEKEFIAIWCCCAALWLFWVLSDSLGGKSKRISTAKGQAVQVPKSVFVREVIRWCMQHQGLPKGSKTGPRLLLRYYRHRKVMGTYQQRSKTITLYWGSHVDLKEVVNTLIHEYQHFLDIRTNQEDKAYDKELKQIGYQQNSFEKKAREAANRWDKACLQEMKQRGLLK
;
A
#
# COMPACT_ATOMS: atom_id res chain seq x y z
N MET A 1 25.16 -8.51 -29.87
CA MET A 1 23.90 -8.65 -30.61
C MET A 1 23.00 -7.40 -30.62
N LEU A 2 23.40 -6.26 -30.02
CA LEU A 2 22.64 -4.99 -30.01
C LEU A 2 23.00 -4.02 -31.14
N LEU A 3 24.17 -4.18 -31.76
CA LEU A 3 24.64 -3.36 -32.90
C LEU A 3 23.85 -3.56 -34.22
N ALA A 4 23.10 -4.61 -34.33
CA ALA A 4 22.30 -4.93 -35.53
C ALA A 4 21.00 -4.09 -35.65
N LEU A 5 20.61 -3.34 -34.64
CA LEU A 5 19.39 -2.53 -34.63
C LEU A 5 19.55 -1.09 -35.14
N PHE A 6 20.80 -0.60 -35.25
CA PHE A 6 21.07 0.77 -35.70
C PHE A 6 22.29 0.82 -36.67
N PRO A 7 22.12 0.34 -37.89
CA PRO A 7 23.22 0.18 -38.84
C PRO A 7 23.85 1.50 -39.35
N SER A 8 23.33 2.66 -38.95
CA SER A 8 23.78 3.98 -39.41
C SER A 8 24.59 4.77 -38.39
N LEU A 9 24.80 4.26 -37.18
CA LEU A 9 25.54 4.97 -36.14
C LEU A 9 26.99 4.52 -36.10
N SER A 10 27.91 5.48 -36.04
CA SER A 10 29.33 5.21 -35.81
C SER A 10 29.53 4.71 -34.36
N GLU A 11 30.61 3.97 -34.14
CA GLU A 11 30.96 3.43 -32.82
C GLU A 11 31.06 4.52 -31.74
N LYS A 12 31.52 5.72 -32.10
CA LYS A 12 31.63 6.89 -31.22
C LYS A 12 30.28 7.45 -30.83
N GLU A 13 29.31 7.49 -31.75
CA GLU A 13 27.94 7.94 -31.49
C GLU A 13 27.19 6.94 -30.61
N PHE A 14 27.42 5.65 -30.81
CA PHE A 14 26.84 4.60 -29.97
C PHE A 14 27.34 4.70 -28.52
N ILE A 15 28.64 4.90 -28.31
CA ILE A 15 29.24 5.08 -26.98
C ILE A 15 28.68 6.36 -26.32
N ALA A 16 28.55 7.46 -27.07
CA ALA A 16 27.99 8.71 -26.52
C ALA A 16 26.55 8.57 -26.08
N ILE A 17 25.69 7.88 -26.84
CA ILE A 17 24.29 7.61 -26.50
C ILE A 17 24.22 6.71 -25.24
N TRP A 18 25.08 5.69 -25.17
CA TRP A 18 25.10 4.79 -24.00
C TRP A 18 25.53 5.51 -22.72
N CYS A 19 26.56 6.38 -22.81
CA CYS A 19 27.01 7.22 -21.69
C CYS A 19 25.90 8.19 -21.22
N CYS A 20 25.18 8.82 -22.16
CA CYS A 20 24.05 9.69 -21.82
C CYS A 20 22.90 8.93 -21.16
N CYS A 21 22.54 7.77 -21.68
CA CYS A 21 21.48 6.93 -21.08
C CYS A 21 21.87 6.43 -19.69
N ALA A 22 23.13 6.02 -19.50
CA ALA A 22 23.65 5.60 -18.20
C ALA A 22 23.69 6.75 -17.19
N ALA A 23 24.08 7.96 -17.62
CA ALA A 23 24.07 9.16 -16.77
C ALA A 23 22.64 9.58 -16.37
N LEU A 24 21.70 9.54 -17.31
CA LEU A 24 20.28 9.81 -17.04
C LEU A 24 19.67 8.77 -16.10
N TRP A 25 20.02 7.50 -16.25
CA TRP A 25 19.57 6.43 -15.36
C TRP A 25 20.15 6.60 -13.94
N LEU A 26 21.46 6.90 -13.82
CA LEU A 26 22.11 7.22 -12.55
C LEU A 26 21.51 8.47 -11.89
N PHE A 27 21.24 9.52 -12.67
CA PHE A 27 20.59 10.73 -12.18
C PHE A 27 19.17 10.42 -11.67
N TRP A 28 18.41 9.58 -12.38
CA TRP A 28 17.08 9.16 -11.98
C TRP A 28 17.12 8.33 -10.68
N VAL A 29 18.04 7.35 -10.57
CA VAL A 29 18.25 6.53 -9.38
C VAL A 29 18.70 7.37 -8.18
N LEU A 30 19.62 8.32 -8.38
CA LEU A 30 20.10 9.22 -7.33
C LEU A 30 19.02 10.23 -6.92
N SER A 31 18.23 10.77 -7.86
CA SER A 31 17.14 11.69 -7.54
C SER A 31 16.02 10.99 -6.77
N ASP A 32 15.73 9.73 -7.07
CA ASP A 32 14.77 8.92 -6.31
C ASP A 32 15.28 8.58 -4.89
N SER A 33 16.61 8.41 -4.76
CA SER A 33 17.26 8.18 -3.46
C SER A 33 17.38 9.45 -2.60
N LEU A 34 17.58 10.62 -3.24
CA LEU A 34 17.73 11.91 -2.56
C LEU A 34 16.40 12.67 -2.36
N GLY A 35 15.37 12.37 -3.16
CA GLY A 35 14.04 12.99 -3.07
C GLY A 35 13.17 12.47 -1.93
N GLY A 36 13.55 11.39 -1.31
CA GLY A 36 12.83 10.77 -0.21
C GLY A 36 13.17 11.34 1.16
N LYS A 37 13.07 12.66 1.39
CA LYS A 37 12.80 13.13 2.76
C LYS A 37 11.48 12.50 3.19
N SER A 38 11.58 11.31 3.79
CA SER A 38 10.48 10.70 4.52
C SER A 38 9.94 11.76 5.47
N LYS A 39 8.85 12.44 5.07
CA LYS A 39 8.08 13.24 6.03
C LYS A 39 7.83 12.28 7.17
N ARG A 40 8.49 12.52 8.32
CA ARG A 40 8.12 11.84 9.56
C ARG A 40 6.62 11.97 9.63
N ILE A 41 5.91 10.84 9.74
CA ILE A 41 4.49 10.89 10.02
C ILE A 41 4.40 11.70 11.31
N SER A 42 4.09 12.98 11.15
CA SER A 42 3.80 13.88 12.22
C SER A 42 2.47 13.42 12.75
N THR A 43 2.51 12.73 13.86
CA THR A 43 1.29 12.39 14.58
C THR A 43 0.62 13.67 14.97
N ALA A 44 -0.46 14.04 14.31
CA ALA A 44 -1.36 15.05 14.81
C ALA A 44 -1.72 14.64 16.25
N LYS A 45 -1.23 15.39 17.25
CA LYS A 45 -1.39 15.19 18.71
C LYS A 45 -0.47 14.14 19.37
N GLY A 46 0.82 14.02 19.00
CA GLY A 46 1.79 13.36 19.89
C GLY A 46 1.70 11.83 20.02
N GLN A 47 0.89 11.16 19.21
CA GLN A 47 0.89 9.70 19.18
C GLN A 47 2.10 9.18 18.38
N ALA A 48 3.00 8.46 19.01
CA ALA A 48 4.14 7.83 18.37
C ALA A 48 4.05 6.31 18.52
N VAL A 49 4.41 5.58 17.45
CA VAL A 49 4.50 4.12 17.50
C VAL A 49 5.69 3.74 18.38
N GLN A 50 5.44 2.91 19.41
CA GLN A 50 6.44 2.46 20.38
C GLN A 50 7.21 1.20 19.94
N VAL A 51 6.71 0.55 18.91
CA VAL A 51 7.25 -0.70 18.35
C VAL A 51 7.68 -0.49 16.90
N PRO A 52 8.46 -1.39 16.29
CA PRO A 52 8.74 -1.33 14.86
C PRO A 52 7.44 -1.25 14.03
N LYS A 53 7.42 -0.41 12.99
CA LYS A 53 6.24 -0.19 12.13
C LYS A 53 5.64 -1.49 11.59
N SER A 54 6.51 -2.46 11.24
CA SER A 54 6.07 -3.78 10.78
C SER A 54 5.33 -4.58 11.85
N VAL A 55 5.71 -4.42 13.11
CA VAL A 55 5.01 -5.03 14.26
C VAL A 55 3.65 -4.36 14.43
N PHE A 56 3.60 -3.02 14.44
CA PHE A 56 2.36 -2.26 14.54
C PHE A 56 1.35 -2.66 13.46
N VAL A 57 1.76 -2.66 12.19
CA VAL A 57 0.90 -3.06 11.06
C VAL A 57 0.36 -4.48 11.22
N ARG A 58 1.20 -5.41 11.71
CA ARG A 58 0.80 -6.80 11.97
C ARG A 58 -0.23 -6.88 13.10
N GLU A 59 -0.06 -6.10 14.16
CA GLU A 59 -1.01 -6.07 15.28
C GLU A 59 -2.37 -5.50 14.85
N VAL A 60 -2.39 -4.45 14.02
CA VAL A 60 -3.64 -3.92 13.45
C VAL A 60 -4.37 -5.00 12.62
N ILE A 61 -3.66 -5.74 11.76
CA ILE A 61 -4.30 -6.81 10.97
C ILE A 61 -4.74 -7.97 11.87
N ARG A 62 -3.98 -8.32 12.91
CA ARG A 62 -4.41 -9.32 13.90
C ARG A 62 -5.70 -8.89 14.60
N TRP A 63 -5.79 -7.61 14.95
CA TRP A 63 -6.99 -7.02 15.51
C TRP A 63 -8.19 -7.13 14.54
N CYS A 64 -7.99 -6.81 13.25
CA CYS A 64 -9.03 -6.99 12.23
C CYS A 64 -9.50 -8.44 12.15
N MET A 65 -8.58 -9.41 12.17
CA MET A 65 -8.94 -10.84 12.16
C MET A 65 -9.78 -11.24 13.39
N GLN A 66 -9.50 -10.67 14.56
CA GLN A 66 -10.23 -10.94 15.79
C GLN A 66 -11.64 -10.35 15.80
N HIS A 67 -11.82 -9.13 15.27
CA HIS A 67 -13.06 -8.37 15.38
C HIS A 67 -13.96 -8.48 14.14
N GLN A 68 -13.38 -8.65 12.96
CA GLN A 68 -14.12 -8.78 11.71
C GLN A 68 -14.13 -10.23 11.20
N GLY A 69 -13.32 -11.10 11.79
CA GLY A 69 -13.20 -12.50 11.40
C GLY A 69 -12.33 -12.72 10.15
N LEU A 70 -12.32 -13.96 9.68
CA LEU A 70 -11.67 -14.39 8.45
C LEU A 70 -12.72 -14.70 7.38
N PRO A 71 -12.37 -14.63 6.09
CA PRO A 71 -13.24 -15.10 5.02
C PRO A 71 -13.64 -16.56 5.26
N LYS A 72 -14.90 -16.91 4.95
CA LYS A 72 -15.40 -18.28 5.10
C LYS A 72 -14.47 -19.28 4.40
N GLY A 73 -14.01 -20.29 5.13
CA GLY A 73 -13.07 -21.32 4.64
C GLY A 73 -11.60 -20.91 4.67
N SER A 74 -11.25 -19.67 5.03
CA SER A 74 -9.85 -19.27 5.22
C SER A 74 -9.38 -19.60 6.64
N LYS A 75 -8.18 -20.19 6.74
CA LYS A 75 -7.51 -20.48 8.02
C LYS A 75 -6.45 -19.43 8.37
N THR A 76 -6.10 -18.57 7.43
CA THR A 76 -5.02 -17.59 7.58
C THR A 76 -5.45 -16.21 7.12
N GLY A 77 -4.87 -15.18 7.73
CA GLY A 77 -5.04 -13.79 7.29
C GLY A 77 -4.28 -13.47 6.00
N PRO A 78 -4.38 -12.22 5.54
CA PRO A 78 -3.65 -11.76 4.36
C PRO A 78 -2.15 -11.70 4.62
N ARG A 79 -1.36 -11.82 3.56
CA ARG A 79 0.07 -11.46 3.60
C ARG A 79 0.18 -9.95 3.72
N LEU A 80 1.23 -9.49 4.43
CA LEU A 80 1.48 -8.07 4.62
C LEU A 80 2.77 -7.66 3.94
N LEU A 81 2.72 -6.59 3.18
CA LEU A 81 3.87 -5.96 2.57
C LEU A 81 3.91 -4.49 2.97
N LEU A 82 4.92 -4.10 3.75
CA LEU A 82 5.11 -2.73 4.17
C LEU A 82 6.14 -2.04 3.27
N ARG A 83 5.74 -0.94 2.63
CA ARG A 83 6.57 -0.06 1.82
C ARG A 83 6.78 1.27 2.54
N TYR A 84 8.01 1.71 2.69
CA TYR A 84 8.34 2.92 3.46
C TYR A 84 8.28 4.21 2.64
N TYR A 85 8.29 4.09 1.31
CA TYR A 85 8.19 5.24 0.42
C TYR A 85 6.74 5.74 0.25
N ARG A 86 6.62 6.96 -0.27
CA ARG A 86 5.34 7.54 -0.64
C ARG A 86 4.92 7.06 -2.03
N HIS A 87 3.75 6.45 -2.13
CA HIS A 87 3.14 6.17 -3.42
C HIS A 87 2.31 7.38 -3.89
N ARG A 88 2.33 7.69 -5.20
CA ARG A 88 1.69 8.91 -5.73
C ARG A 88 0.17 8.87 -5.72
N LYS A 89 -0.45 7.70 -5.83
CA LYS A 89 -1.89 7.54 -6.06
C LYS A 89 -2.64 6.80 -4.95
N VAL A 90 -1.98 5.93 -4.20
CA VAL A 90 -2.64 5.06 -3.22
C VAL A 90 -1.90 5.02 -1.89
N MET A 91 -2.63 4.79 -0.82
CA MET A 91 -2.11 4.62 0.54
C MET A 91 -1.90 3.14 0.89
N GLY A 92 -2.77 2.28 0.38
CA GLY A 92 -2.72 0.83 0.48
C GLY A 92 -3.30 0.18 -0.77
N THR A 93 -3.14 -1.13 -0.88
CA THR A 93 -3.78 -1.95 -1.91
C THR A 93 -3.96 -3.37 -1.42
N TYR A 94 -5.07 -3.99 -1.76
CA TYR A 94 -5.26 -5.42 -1.65
C TYR A 94 -5.13 -6.09 -3.01
N GLN A 95 -4.38 -7.18 -3.08
CA GLN A 95 -4.24 -7.99 -4.30
C GLN A 95 -4.81 -9.38 -4.05
N GLN A 96 -5.90 -9.71 -4.72
CA GLN A 96 -6.68 -10.94 -4.53
C GLN A 96 -5.84 -12.21 -4.82
N ARG A 97 -5.12 -12.26 -5.94
CA ARG A 97 -4.37 -13.47 -6.36
C ARG A 97 -3.33 -13.92 -5.35
N SER A 98 -2.61 -12.97 -4.76
CA SER A 98 -1.57 -13.23 -3.76
C SER A 98 -2.08 -13.12 -2.33
N LYS A 99 -3.35 -12.72 -2.14
CA LYS A 99 -3.97 -12.39 -0.84
C LYS A 99 -3.09 -11.44 -0.03
N THR A 100 -2.54 -10.42 -0.68
CA THR A 100 -1.55 -9.52 -0.07
C THR A 100 -2.13 -8.13 0.10
N ILE A 101 -2.03 -7.60 1.31
CA ILE A 101 -2.24 -6.18 1.61
C ILE A 101 -0.88 -5.49 1.57
N THR A 102 -0.74 -4.49 0.70
CA THR A 102 0.44 -3.62 0.66
C THR A 102 0.08 -2.28 1.29
N LEU A 103 0.86 -1.82 2.26
CA LEU A 103 0.73 -0.52 2.89
C LEU A 103 1.91 0.37 2.49
N TYR A 104 1.63 1.58 1.98
CA TYR A 104 2.64 2.59 1.65
C TYR A 104 2.77 3.58 2.80
N TRP A 105 3.59 3.24 3.80
CA TRP A 105 3.71 4.02 5.03
C TRP A 105 3.98 5.50 4.81
N GLY A 106 4.84 5.83 3.84
CA GLY A 106 5.18 7.22 3.51
C GLY A 106 4.03 8.04 2.88
N SER A 107 2.92 7.42 2.51
CA SER A 107 1.74 8.09 1.95
C SER A 107 0.79 8.64 3.01
N HIS A 108 0.95 8.24 4.28
CA HIS A 108 0.07 8.61 5.37
C HIS A 108 0.58 9.83 6.13
N VAL A 109 -0.33 10.64 6.65
CA VAL A 109 -0.02 11.84 7.46
C VAL A 109 0.05 11.49 8.94
N ASP A 110 -0.81 10.59 9.39
CA ASP A 110 -0.91 10.18 10.79
C ASP A 110 -1.24 8.68 10.95
N LEU A 111 -1.25 8.20 12.20
CA LEU A 111 -1.53 6.81 12.52
C LEU A 111 -3.00 6.43 12.33
N LYS A 112 -3.90 7.41 12.41
CA LYS A 112 -5.32 7.16 12.14
C LYS A 112 -5.51 6.78 10.68
N GLU A 113 -4.87 7.50 9.76
CA GLU A 113 -4.90 7.15 8.33
C GLU A 113 -4.27 5.78 8.07
N VAL A 114 -3.17 5.42 8.75
CA VAL A 114 -2.56 4.09 8.65
C VAL A 114 -3.56 3.01 9.05
N VAL A 115 -4.20 3.15 10.22
CA VAL A 115 -5.19 2.19 10.72
C VAL A 115 -6.41 2.13 9.82
N ASN A 116 -6.94 3.29 9.40
CA ASN A 116 -8.08 3.38 8.49
C ASN A 116 -7.80 2.66 7.16
N THR A 117 -6.63 2.91 6.56
CA THR A 117 -6.20 2.22 5.34
C THR A 117 -6.08 0.70 5.54
N LEU A 118 -5.49 0.24 6.65
CA LEU A 118 -5.36 -1.20 6.90
C LEU A 118 -6.71 -1.89 7.07
N ILE A 119 -7.67 -1.25 7.75
CA ILE A 119 -9.03 -1.77 7.90
C ILE A 119 -9.77 -1.79 6.56
N HIS A 120 -9.59 -0.74 5.73
CA HIS A 120 -10.14 -0.64 4.38
C HIS A 120 -9.64 -1.81 3.50
N GLU A 121 -8.33 -2.02 3.43
CA GLU A 121 -7.74 -3.11 2.65
C GLU A 121 -8.09 -4.50 3.21
N TYR A 122 -8.26 -4.59 4.53
CA TYR A 122 -8.74 -5.82 5.16
C TYR A 122 -10.19 -6.13 4.77
N GLN A 123 -11.05 -5.12 4.62
CA GLN A 123 -12.41 -5.33 4.12
C GLN A 123 -12.41 -5.87 2.69
N HIS A 124 -11.52 -5.39 1.82
CA HIS A 124 -11.34 -6.00 0.49
C HIS A 124 -10.90 -7.46 0.57
N PHE A 125 -10.01 -7.81 1.50
CA PHE A 125 -9.64 -9.20 1.75
C PHE A 125 -10.83 -10.07 2.17
N LEU A 126 -11.80 -9.52 2.91
CA LEU A 126 -13.04 -10.23 3.28
C LEU A 126 -14.00 -10.40 2.10
N ASP A 127 -14.10 -9.40 1.23
CA ASP A 127 -15.11 -9.32 0.19
C ASP A 127 -14.64 -9.86 -1.18
N ILE A 128 -13.36 -9.69 -1.53
CA ILE A 128 -12.80 -10.09 -2.84
C ILE A 128 -11.96 -11.35 -2.67
N ARG A 129 -12.59 -12.52 -2.65
CA ARG A 129 -11.97 -13.82 -2.36
C ARG A 129 -11.67 -14.64 -3.59
N THR A 130 -12.42 -14.41 -4.66
CA THR A 130 -12.38 -15.18 -5.89
C THR A 130 -12.10 -14.30 -7.10
N ASN A 131 -11.63 -14.88 -8.19
CA ASN A 131 -11.46 -14.16 -9.46
C ASN A 131 -12.79 -13.59 -10.00
N GLN A 132 -13.93 -14.16 -9.60
CA GLN A 132 -15.23 -13.66 -10.02
C GLN A 132 -15.58 -12.34 -9.29
N GLU A 133 -15.34 -12.27 -7.97
CA GLU A 133 -15.53 -11.06 -7.18
C GLU A 133 -14.54 -9.96 -7.60
N ASP A 134 -13.29 -10.32 -7.92
CA ASP A 134 -12.27 -9.40 -8.46
C ASP A 134 -12.71 -8.80 -9.81
N LYS A 135 -13.24 -9.62 -10.72
CA LYS A 135 -13.83 -9.16 -11.98
C LYS A 135 -15.08 -8.29 -11.76
N ALA A 136 -15.90 -8.61 -10.77
CA ALA A 136 -17.08 -7.81 -10.42
C ALA A 136 -16.67 -6.42 -9.90
N TYR A 137 -15.66 -6.36 -9.03
CA TYR A 137 -15.05 -5.11 -8.57
C TYR A 137 -14.55 -4.26 -9.74
N ASP A 138 -13.74 -4.84 -10.63
CA ASP A 138 -13.19 -4.14 -11.79
C ASP A 138 -14.27 -3.64 -12.75
N LYS A 139 -15.32 -4.44 -12.98
CA LYS A 139 -16.45 -4.07 -13.82
C LYS A 139 -17.19 -2.88 -13.23
N GLU A 140 -17.51 -2.95 -11.95
CA GLU A 140 -18.22 -1.87 -11.25
C GLU A 140 -17.39 -0.58 -11.22
N LEU A 141 -16.06 -0.71 -10.94
CA LEU A 141 -15.12 0.41 -10.95
C LEU A 141 -15.10 1.16 -12.30
N LYS A 142 -15.15 0.42 -13.42
CA LYS A 142 -15.18 0.99 -14.78
C LYS A 142 -16.51 1.65 -15.11
N GLN A 143 -17.64 1.12 -14.59
CA GLN A 143 -18.99 1.59 -14.91
C GLN A 143 -19.37 2.84 -14.11
N ILE A 144 -19.10 2.88 -12.82
CA ILE A 144 -19.61 3.93 -11.91
C ILE A 144 -18.50 4.66 -11.15
N GLY A 145 -17.24 4.28 -11.34
CA GLY A 145 -16.07 4.91 -10.74
C GLY A 145 -15.86 4.55 -9.28
N TYR A 146 -14.70 4.94 -8.74
CA TYR A 146 -14.20 4.58 -7.41
C TYR A 146 -15.17 4.97 -6.29
N GLN A 147 -15.72 6.20 -6.33
CA GLN A 147 -16.55 6.71 -5.25
C GLN A 147 -17.87 5.97 -5.09
N GLN A 148 -18.44 5.48 -6.20
CA GLN A 148 -19.73 4.81 -6.22
C GLN A 148 -19.62 3.29 -6.15
N ASN A 149 -18.44 2.72 -6.35
CA ASN A 149 -18.19 1.28 -6.28
C ASN A 149 -18.65 0.71 -4.92
N SER A 150 -19.44 -0.35 -4.95
CA SER A 150 -20.07 -0.94 -3.75
C SER A 150 -19.04 -1.53 -2.78
N PHE A 151 -17.99 -2.14 -3.30
CA PHE A 151 -16.88 -2.67 -2.49
C PHE A 151 -16.12 -1.55 -1.78
N GLU A 152 -15.89 -0.43 -2.49
CA GLU A 152 -15.22 0.74 -1.94
C GLU A 152 -16.07 1.44 -0.86
N LYS A 153 -17.38 1.55 -1.07
CA LYS A 153 -18.29 2.07 -0.05
C LYS A 153 -18.22 1.24 1.23
N LYS A 154 -18.33 -0.08 1.07
CA LYS A 154 -18.28 -1.02 2.19
C LYS A 154 -16.94 -0.96 2.93
N ALA A 155 -15.82 -0.88 2.20
CA ALA A 155 -14.50 -0.75 2.78
C ALA A 155 -14.34 0.56 3.57
N ARG A 156 -14.83 1.69 3.04
CA ARG A 156 -14.84 2.98 3.76
C ARG A 156 -15.73 2.96 5.01
N GLU A 157 -16.89 2.34 4.94
CA GLU A 157 -17.79 2.18 6.08
C GLU A 157 -17.17 1.33 7.18
N ALA A 158 -16.52 0.21 6.83
CA ALA A 158 -15.79 -0.61 7.77
C ALA A 158 -14.64 0.16 8.43
N ALA A 159 -13.84 0.86 7.65
CA ALA A 159 -12.74 1.69 8.14
C ALA A 159 -13.23 2.75 9.13
N ASN A 160 -14.28 3.51 8.78
CA ASN A 160 -14.85 4.55 9.64
C ASN A 160 -15.49 4.01 10.92
N ARG A 161 -16.04 2.79 10.86
CA ARG A 161 -16.65 2.12 12.02
C ARG A 161 -15.61 1.68 13.03
N TRP A 162 -14.49 1.18 12.58
CA TRP A 162 -13.57 0.42 13.41
C TRP A 162 -12.26 1.15 13.77
N ASP A 163 -11.89 2.25 13.07
CA ASP A 163 -10.61 2.94 13.25
C ASP A 163 -10.37 3.39 14.70
N LYS A 164 -11.39 3.98 15.34
CA LYS A 164 -11.28 4.50 16.72
C LYS A 164 -11.09 3.36 17.72
N ALA A 165 -11.87 2.28 17.61
CA ALA A 165 -11.76 1.14 18.50
C ALA A 165 -10.40 0.45 18.37
N CYS A 166 -9.92 0.24 17.14
CA CYS A 166 -8.61 -0.31 16.89
C CYS A 166 -7.49 0.55 17.48
N LEU A 167 -7.51 1.87 17.26
CA LEU A 167 -6.51 2.79 17.83
C LEU A 167 -6.51 2.76 19.36
N GLN A 168 -7.70 2.76 19.98
CA GLN A 168 -7.82 2.69 21.43
C GLN A 168 -7.19 1.41 21.97
N GLU A 169 -7.46 0.26 21.34
CA GLU A 169 -6.87 -1.01 21.76
C GLU A 169 -5.36 -1.06 21.53
N MET A 170 -4.85 -0.53 20.41
CA MET A 170 -3.41 -0.41 20.19
C MET A 170 -2.73 0.44 21.27
N LYS A 171 -3.40 1.49 21.73
CA LYS A 171 -2.92 2.31 22.86
C LYS A 171 -2.94 1.54 24.18
N GLN A 172 -4.01 0.84 24.49
CA GLN A 172 -4.13 0.01 25.71
C GLN A 172 -3.07 -1.09 25.76
N ARG A 173 -2.69 -1.64 24.61
CA ARG A 173 -1.62 -2.64 24.49
C ARG A 173 -0.21 -2.03 24.55
N GLY A 174 -0.05 -0.72 24.73
CA GLY A 174 1.23 -0.03 24.79
C GLY A 174 1.97 0.07 23.45
N LEU A 175 1.30 -0.14 22.32
CA LEU A 175 1.89 -0.03 20.99
C LEU A 175 1.96 1.43 20.50
N LEU A 176 1.21 2.31 21.15
CA LEU A 176 1.13 3.75 20.90
C LEU A 176 1.31 4.52 22.22
N LYS A 177 1.96 5.69 22.11
CA LYS A 177 1.96 6.72 23.17
C LYS A 177 0.81 7.68 22.97
#